data_549a734695d3a158742a337ea61e861f
#
_entry.id   549a734695d3a158742a337ea61e861f
#
_cell.length_a   1.000
_cell.length_b   1.000
_cell.length_c   1.000
_cell.angle_alpha   90.00
_cell.angle_beta   90.00
_cell.angle_gamma   90.00
#
_symmetry.space_group_name_H-M   'P 1'
#
loop_
_entity.id
_entity.type
_entity.pdbx_description
1 polymer ?
#
loop_
_entity_poly.entity_id
_entity_poly.type
_entity_poly.pdbx_seq_one_letter_code
_entity_poly.pdbx_strand_id
1 'polypeptide(L)'
;MTLAQTIPLSKFFSLFACKLMLVFVAVQPALAQTTLSSNPQHTIERDDLIIRFSQTGGCIEDLQVKGFKEQLNGTENAHVTGGHFACRALAFKVGDEDLRNSDAQISTNGQGSVTILQKTNQLELTRKLELRAPYSGELTVNVLNSSAAPWKGSVSVDVGGVSELKNAGSLFGSQSLEYREAVALIGEELTRIKLPFEEKPKKETLAEFLSVKPEWIAANSLYFALALMPKGEELFNVSVQRTGFNSAVNRTSSVDRTLYEIWLSTSTFELQPGSSRSFTFDVYSGPKSKAALNAAFSSKNLTKNIDFGFFSVVAWPLFYILNWLENISKNWGLAIILLTVLLKILLYPLTEKAFVAGKKMQKLQPELNELKEKFKDDKQAQQREMMSLMAQRGVNPMSGCLPILPQLPIFFGLNAVLMHTFELRHAPFAFWLKDLTARDPFYITPVIMAALMYFQQKLTPAPATMDPAQQKMMQFLPVIFAVFMLTYPSGLVVYIITNTVLSLMQQKYMMRKHASLD
;
A
#
# COMPACT_ATOMS: atom_id res chain seq x y z
N MET A 1 -12.23 38.14 40.43
CA MET A 1 -11.55 39.14 39.59
C MET A 1 -10.31 38.52 39.00
N THR A 2 -10.36 38.07 37.75
CA THR A 2 -9.20 38.00 36.82
C THR A 2 -9.75 37.68 35.45
N LEU A 3 -9.60 38.59 34.53
CA LEU A 3 -10.08 38.58 33.15
C LEU A 3 -9.36 37.51 32.34
N ALA A 4 -10.11 36.55 31.79
CA ALA A 4 -9.66 35.72 30.67
C ALA A 4 -9.86 36.53 29.38
N GLN A 5 -8.79 37.11 28.87
CA GLN A 5 -8.76 37.75 27.55
C GLN A 5 -8.97 36.69 26.46
N THR A 6 -10.11 36.78 25.79
CA THR A 6 -10.42 36.01 24.58
C THR A 6 -9.60 36.58 23.41
N ILE A 7 -8.63 35.84 22.94
CA ILE A 7 -7.88 36.17 21.72
C ILE A 7 -8.85 36.03 20.54
N PRO A 8 -9.04 37.06 19.70
CA PRO A 8 -9.95 36.97 18.56
C PRO A 8 -9.43 35.96 17.51
N LEU A 9 -10.33 35.16 16.97
CA LEU A 9 -10.07 34.04 16.03
C LEU A 9 -9.20 34.43 14.82
N SER A 10 -9.25 35.72 14.40
CA SER A 10 -8.43 36.26 13.31
C SER A 10 -6.92 36.29 13.64
N LYS A 11 -6.57 36.54 14.91
CA LYS A 11 -5.15 36.50 15.36
C LYS A 11 -4.63 35.08 15.54
N PHE A 12 -5.50 34.11 15.86
CA PHE A 12 -5.13 32.73 15.95
C PHE A 12 -4.81 32.14 14.56
N PHE A 13 -5.61 32.47 13.54
CA PHE A 13 -5.34 32.06 12.15
C PHE A 13 -4.08 32.71 11.57
N SER A 14 -3.80 33.97 11.89
CA SER A 14 -2.58 34.66 11.43
C SER A 14 -1.30 34.10 12.07
N LEU A 15 -1.33 33.79 13.38
CA LEU A 15 -0.20 33.20 14.09
C LEU A 15 0.03 31.72 13.70
N PHE A 16 -1.04 30.99 13.40
CA PHE A 16 -0.96 29.60 12.95
C PHE A 16 -0.45 29.51 11.51
N ALA A 17 -0.92 30.38 10.61
CA ALA A 17 -0.42 30.46 9.24
C ALA A 17 1.04 30.92 9.17
N CYS A 18 1.46 31.88 10.01
CA CYS A 18 2.84 32.37 10.05
C CYS A 18 3.81 31.36 10.66
N LYS A 19 3.40 30.60 11.69
CA LYS A 19 4.22 29.50 12.23
C LYS A 19 4.24 28.27 11.34
N LEU A 20 3.17 27.98 10.58
CA LEU A 20 3.17 26.90 9.59
C LEU A 20 4.09 27.22 8.40
N MET A 21 4.17 28.49 7.96
CA MET A 21 5.09 28.90 6.89
C MET A 21 6.57 28.84 7.30
N LEU A 22 6.92 29.06 8.57
CA LEU A 22 8.30 29.05 9.04
C LEU A 22 8.87 27.64 9.30
N VAL A 23 8.03 26.62 9.42
CA VAL A 23 8.46 25.22 9.57
C VAL A 23 8.75 24.53 8.23
N PHE A 24 8.33 25.11 7.09
CA PHE A 24 8.40 24.47 5.78
C PHE A 24 9.58 24.89 4.89
N VAL A 25 10.53 25.71 5.38
CA VAL A 25 11.67 26.20 4.55
C VAL A 25 12.94 25.36 4.70
N ALA A 26 13.00 24.37 5.57
CA ALA A 26 14.21 23.55 5.69
C ALA A 26 13.83 22.06 5.79
N VAL A 27 14.07 21.33 4.76
CA VAL A 27 14.73 20.02 4.61
C VAL A 27 14.28 19.39 3.28
N GLN A 28 14.94 19.74 2.21
CA GLN A 28 15.14 18.79 1.11
C GLN A 28 16.37 17.95 1.50
N PRO A 29 16.26 16.64 1.71
CA PRO A 29 17.44 15.81 1.77
C PRO A 29 18.03 15.75 0.37
N ALA A 30 19.22 16.27 0.19
CA ALA A 30 20.06 15.97 -0.96
C ALA A 30 20.36 14.46 -0.92
N LEU A 31 19.65 13.69 -1.72
CA LEU A 31 20.00 12.31 -2.03
C LEU A 31 21.32 12.36 -2.81
N ALA A 32 22.42 12.04 -2.14
CA ALA A 32 23.67 11.80 -2.80
C ALA A 32 23.49 10.62 -3.76
N GLN A 33 23.49 10.91 -5.06
CA GLN A 33 23.56 9.91 -6.11
C GLN A 33 24.91 9.22 -6.01
N THR A 34 24.93 8.03 -5.47
CA THR A 34 26.03 7.09 -5.67
C THR A 34 25.86 6.54 -7.07
N THR A 35 26.64 7.09 -8.02
CA THR A 35 26.81 6.48 -9.36
C THR A 35 27.46 5.12 -9.17
N LEU A 36 26.66 4.06 -9.22
CA LEU A 36 27.12 2.68 -9.32
C LEU A 36 27.89 2.57 -10.64
N SER A 37 29.14 2.10 -10.55
CA SER A 37 29.99 1.81 -11.72
C SER A 37 29.26 0.83 -12.64
N SER A 38 28.77 1.30 -13.77
CA SER A 38 28.08 0.46 -14.76
C SER A 38 29.10 -0.34 -15.55
N ASN A 39 29.28 -1.62 -15.21
CA ASN A 39 29.95 -2.54 -16.11
C ASN A 39 28.90 -3.10 -17.11
N PRO A 40 28.91 -2.69 -18.39
CA PRO A 40 27.87 -3.08 -19.35
C PRO A 40 27.85 -4.59 -19.67
N GLN A 41 28.89 -5.30 -19.30
CA GLN A 41 29.04 -6.75 -19.58
C GLN A 41 28.08 -7.65 -18.79
N HIS A 42 27.48 -7.14 -17.71
CA HIS A 42 26.60 -7.94 -16.85
C HIS A 42 25.16 -7.43 -16.84
N THR A 43 24.76 -6.74 -17.90
CA THR A 43 23.41 -6.19 -18.04
C THR A 43 22.69 -6.88 -19.18
N ILE A 44 21.46 -7.32 -18.94
CA ILE A 44 20.51 -7.71 -19.97
C ILE A 44 19.39 -6.67 -20.04
N GLU A 45 19.01 -6.34 -21.26
CA GLU A 45 17.98 -5.35 -21.52
C GLU A 45 16.98 -5.90 -22.51
N ARG A 46 15.69 -5.68 -22.23
CA ARG A 46 14.58 -5.99 -23.10
C ARG A 46 13.62 -4.81 -23.14
N ASP A 47 12.54 -4.91 -23.91
CA ASP A 47 11.60 -3.80 -24.14
C ASP A 47 10.99 -3.25 -22.83
N ASP A 48 10.79 -4.11 -21.85
CA ASP A 48 10.09 -3.83 -20.58
C ASP A 48 11.00 -3.85 -19.34
N LEU A 49 12.19 -4.49 -19.42
CA LEU A 49 13.06 -4.73 -18.26
C LEU A 49 14.52 -4.40 -18.54
N ILE A 50 15.21 -3.93 -17.49
CA ILE A 50 16.68 -3.85 -17.42
C ILE A 50 17.09 -4.62 -16.16
N ILE A 51 17.94 -5.63 -16.31
CA ILE A 51 18.44 -6.42 -15.19
C ILE A 51 19.97 -6.38 -15.20
N ARG A 52 20.52 -5.96 -14.06
CA ARG A 52 21.98 -5.95 -13.83
C ARG A 52 22.34 -7.03 -12.82
N PHE A 53 23.37 -7.78 -13.14
CA PHE A 53 23.90 -8.85 -12.30
C PHE A 53 25.21 -8.45 -11.64
N SER A 54 25.41 -8.88 -10.40
CA SER A 54 26.66 -8.73 -9.67
C SER A 54 27.65 -9.79 -10.09
N GLN A 55 28.90 -9.43 -10.34
CA GLN A 55 29.98 -10.37 -10.60
C GLN A 55 30.27 -11.26 -9.38
N THR A 56 30.14 -10.68 -8.18
CA THR A 56 30.18 -11.45 -6.94
C THR A 56 28.78 -11.96 -6.64
N GLY A 57 28.63 -13.27 -6.50
CA GLY A 57 27.36 -13.92 -6.24
C GLY A 57 26.48 -14.22 -7.47
N GLY A 58 26.73 -13.56 -8.60
CA GLY A 58 25.92 -13.77 -9.82
C GLY A 58 24.42 -13.59 -9.62
N CYS A 59 24.02 -12.76 -8.69
CA CYS A 59 22.65 -12.45 -8.32
C CYS A 59 22.21 -11.14 -8.97
N ILE A 60 20.92 -10.83 -8.92
CA ILE A 60 20.41 -9.54 -9.39
C ILE A 60 20.87 -8.43 -8.42
N GLU A 61 21.63 -7.48 -8.94
CA GLU A 61 22.05 -6.27 -8.26
C GLU A 61 20.99 -5.17 -8.39
N ASP A 62 20.44 -5.03 -9.61
CA ASP A 62 19.44 -4.02 -9.93
C ASP A 62 18.45 -4.55 -10.97
N LEU A 63 17.17 -4.29 -10.75
CA LEU A 63 16.10 -4.67 -11.64
C LEU A 63 15.15 -3.50 -11.83
N GLN A 64 15.10 -2.97 -13.05
CA GLN A 64 14.32 -1.82 -13.41
C GLN A 64 13.21 -2.19 -14.40
N VAL A 65 12.06 -1.55 -14.23
CA VAL A 65 10.92 -1.66 -15.16
C VAL A 65 10.88 -0.42 -16.03
N LYS A 66 11.06 -0.60 -17.34
CA LYS A 66 10.99 0.49 -18.31
C LYS A 66 9.56 1.02 -18.44
N GLY A 67 9.45 2.29 -18.82
CA GLY A 67 8.16 2.94 -18.99
C GLY A 67 7.51 3.43 -17.70
N PHE A 68 8.07 3.07 -16.54
CA PHE A 68 7.64 3.55 -15.23
C PHE A 68 8.78 4.28 -14.55
N LYS A 69 8.51 5.50 -14.08
CA LYS A 69 9.52 6.30 -13.38
C LYS A 69 9.50 6.05 -11.89
N GLU A 70 10.68 6.10 -11.23
CA GLU A 70 10.78 6.00 -9.78
C GLU A 70 10.07 7.19 -9.11
N GLN A 71 10.32 8.39 -9.62
CA GLN A 71 9.66 9.63 -9.22
C GLN A 71 8.98 10.29 -10.40
N LEU A 72 7.88 11.00 -10.18
CA LEU A 72 7.06 11.64 -11.23
C LEU A 72 7.88 12.51 -12.19
N ASN A 73 8.82 13.30 -11.67
CA ASN A 73 9.69 14.19 -12.45
C ASN A 73 11.11 13.62 -12.63
N GLY A 74 11.34 12.37 -12.25
CA GLY A 74 12.64 11.70 -12.34
C GLY A 74 12.95 11.21 -13.75
N THR A 75 14.21 10.99 -14.04
CA THR A 75 14.67 10.33 -15.27
C THR A 75 14.83 8.82 -15.07
N GLU A 76 15.02 8.37 -13.83
CA GLU A 76 15.27 6.98 -13.48
C GLU A 76 14.01 6.11 -13.62
N ASN A 77 14.21 4.89 -14.11
CA ASN A 77 13.15 3.88 -14.17
C ASN A 77 12.83 3.37 -12.75
N ALA A 78 11.60 2.85 -12.57
CA ALA A 78 11.19 2.27 -11.30
C ALA A 78 11.95 0.95 -11.02
N HIS A 79 12.42 0.80 -9.78
CA HIS A 79 13.11 -0.39 -9.32
C HIS A 79 12.13 -1.40 -8.69
N VAL A 80 12.22 -2.66 -9.08
CA VAL A 80 11.45 -3.77 -8.47
C VAL A 80 12.13 -4.25 -7.20
N THR A 81 13.44 -4.47 -7.30
CA THR A 81 14.30 -4.71 -6.14
C THR A 81 14.91 -3.38 -5.76
N GLY A 82 14.62 -2.86 -4.58
CA GLY A 82 15.14 -1.54 -4.16
C GLY A 82 16.64 -1.43 -4.41
N GLY A 83 17.05 -0.47 -5.21
CA GLY A 83 18.41 -0.25 -5.77
C GLY A 83 19.56 -0.06 -4.77
N HIS A 84 19.38 -0.46 -3.52
CA HIS A 84 20.35 -0.33 -2.44
C HIS A 84 20.81 -1.66 -1.83
N PHE A 85 20.36 -2.79 -2.39
CA PHE A 85 20.69 -4.11 -1.84
C PHE A 85 21.44 -4.95 -2.85
N ALA A 86 22.78 -4.86 -2.79
CA ALA A 86 23.64 -5.74 -3.56
C ALA A 86 23.30 -7.20 -3.29
N CYS A 87 23.13 -7.98 -4.37
CA CYS A 87 23.05 -9.44 -4.37
C CYS A 87 21.96 -10.06 -3.50
N ARG A 88 20.69 -9.68 -3.67
CA ARG A 88 19.59 -10.23 -2.85
C ARG A 88 18.41 -10.82 -3.60
N ALA A 89 18.40 -10.76 -4.91
CA ALA A 89 17.41 -11.43 -5.72
C ALA A 89 18.09 -12.47 -6.60
N LEU A 90 17.54 -13.65 -6.66
CA LEU A 90 18.12 -14.83 -7.33
C LEU A 90 19.55 -15.17 -6.85
N ALA A 91 19.82 -14.95 -5.56
CA ALA A 91 21.01 -15.48 -4.90
C ALA A 91 20.80 -16.96 -4.57
N PHE A 92 21.89 -17.73 -4.49
CA PHE A 92 21.82 -19.18 -4.30
C PHE A 92 22.65 -19.65 -3.10
N LYS A 93 22.15 -20.72 -2.47
CA LYS A 93 22.89 -21.58 -1.54
C LYS A 93 22.88 -23.01 -2.05
N VAL A 94 23.97 -23.73 -1.82
CA VAL A 94 24.09 -25.14 -2.18
C VAL A 94 24.59 -25.88 -0.94
N GLY A 95 23.74 -26.71 -0.33
CA GLY A 95 23.95 -27.18 1.02
C GLY A 95 24.06 -26.04 1.99
N ASP A 96 25.14 -25.96 2.75
CA ASP A 96 25.41 -24.88 3.71
C ASP A 96 26.24 -23.73 3.09
N GLU A 97 26.69 -23.87 1.84
CA GLU A 97 27.53 -22.88 1.16
C GLU A 97 26.69 -21.78 0.52
N ASP A 98 26.91 -20.55 0.98
CA ASP A 98 26.25 -19.36 0.43
C ASP A 98 27.08 -18.76 -0.71
N LEU A 99 26.54 -18.84 -1.92
CA LEU A 99 27.24 -18.42 -3.14
C LEU A 99 27.24 -16.90 -3.37
N ARG A 100 26.65 -16.11 -2.50
CA ARG A 100 26.65 -14.63 -2.63
C ARG A 100 28.03 -14.00 -2.60
N ASN A 101 28.97 -14.67 -1.97
CA ASN A 101 30.35 -14.19 -1.84
C ASN A 101 31.34 -14.87 -2.79
N SER A 102 30.86 -15.79 -3.66
CA SER A 102 31.69 -16.46 -4.64
C SER A 102 31.67 -15.73 -5.98
N ASP A 103 32.77 -15.80 -6.72
CA ASP A 103 32.86 -15.23 -8.05
C ASP A 103 31.95 -15.97 -9.04
N ALA A 104 31.32 -15.22 -9.94
CA ALA A 104 30.45 -15.72 -10.98
C ALA A 104 30.99 -15.36 -12.36
N GLN A 105 31.02 -16.33 -13.26
CA GLN A 105 31.27 -16.09 -14.67
C GLN A 105 29.94 -15.80 -15.35
N ILE A 106 29.75 -14.58 -15.82
CA ILE A 106 28.50 -14.10 -16.42
C ILE A 106 28.71 -13.94 -17.92
N SER A 107 27.87 -14.57 -18.71
CA SER A 107 27.81 -14.40 -20.16
C SER A 107 26.41 -14.00 -20.61
N THR A 108 26.31 -12.97 -21.44
CA THR A 108 25.04 -12.46 -21.97
C THR A 108 25.03 -12.55 -23.49
N ASN A 109 23.86 -12.86 -24.06
CA ASN A 109 23.70 -12.85 -25.52
C ASN A 109 23.15 -11.54 -26.09
N GLY A 110 22.96 -10.51 -25.24
CA GLY A 110 22.39 -9.22 -25.64
C GLY A 110 20.90 -9.23 -26.04
N GLN A 111 20.26 -10.40 -26.09
CA GLN A 111 18.85 -10.58 -26.52
C GLN A 111 17.95 -11.05 -25.37
N GLY A 112 18.27 -10.67 -24.13
CA GLY A 112 17.46 -11.01 -22.97
C GLY A 112 17.75 -12.37 -22.35
N SER A 113 18.90 -12.98 -22.64
CA SER A 113 19.38 -14.20 -21.99
C SER A 113 20.72 -13.99 -21.31
N VAL A 114 20.86 -14.52 -20.11
CA VAL A 114 22.10 -14.55 -19.33
C VAL A 114 22.37 -15.96 -18.85
N THR A 115 23.63 -16.37 -18.93
CA THR A 115 24.12 -17.61 -18.32
C THR A 115 25.15 -17.25 -17.26
N ILE A 116 24.97 -17.79 -16.07
CA ILE A 116 25.81 -17.53 -14.90
C ILE A 116 26.35 -18.86 -14.40
N LEU A 117 27.67 -18.98 -14.37
CA LEU A 117 28.38 -20.14 -13.89
C LEU A 117 29.09 -19.83 -12.58
N GLN A 118 28.86 -20.64 -11.56
CA GLN A 118 29.58 -20.62 -10.30
C GLN A 118 30.09 -22.00 -9.96
N LYS A 119 31.28 -22.07 -9.37
CA LYS A 119 31.90 -23.32 -8.98
C LYS A 119 32.18 -23.30 -7.49
N THR A 120 31.86 -24.38 -6.84
CA THR A 120 32.29 -24.70 -5.48
C THR A 120 33.36 -25.82 -5.54
N ASN A 121 33.83 -26.27 -4.39
CA ASN A 121 34.78 -27.39 -4.35
C ASN A 121 34.22 -28.70 -4.89
N GLN A 122 32.90 -28.87 -4.89
CA GLN A 122 32.24 -30.15 -5.27
C GLN A 122 31.28 -30.02 -6.43
N LEU A 123 30.70 -28.83 -6.63
CA LEU A 123 29.63 -28.63 -7.57
C LEU A 123 29.92 -27.52 -8.56
N GLU A 124 29.32 -27.66 -9.73
CA GLU A 124 29.20 -26.58 -10.71
C GLU A 124 27.72 -26.21 -10.87
N LEU A 125 27.41 -24.95 -10.58
CA LEU A 125 26.06 -24.39 -10.69
C LEU A 125 25.97 -23.53 -11.95
N THR A 126 25.18 -23.95 -12.91
CA THR A 126 24.86 -23.17 -14.11
C THR A 126 23.44 -22.67 -14.03
N ARG A 127 23.27 -21.35 -14.11
CA ARG A 127 21.96 -20.68 -14.09
C ARG A 127 21.74 -19.99 -15.42
N LYS A 128 20.63 -20.25 -16.07
CA LYS A 128 20.24 -19.58 -17.32
C LYS A 128 18.92 -18.86 -17.09
N LEU A 129 18.91 -17.53 -17.23
CA LEU A 129 17.70 -16.73 -17.21
C LEU A 129 17.41 -16.24 -18.64
N GLU A 130 16.23 -16.56 -19.14
CA GLU A 130 15.72 -16.11 -20.43
C GLU A 130 14.50 -15.23 -20.20
N LEU A 131 14.60 -13.94 -20.55
CA LEU A 131 13.51 -13.01 -20.46
C LEU A 131 12.48 -13.23 -21.58
N ARG A 132 11.21 -13.15 -21.22
CA ARG A 132 10.05 -13.20 -22.11
C ARG A 132 9.21 -11.93 -21.88
N ALA A 133 8.52 -11.45 -22.87
CA ALA A 133 7.59 -10.33 -22.70
C ALA A 133 6.18 -10.85 -22.39
N PRO A 134 5.37 -10.09 -21.60
CA PRO A 134 5.73 -8.94 -20.80
C PRO A 134 6.18 -9.35 -19.39
N TYR A 135 7.20 -8.71 -18.85
CA TYR A 135 7.64 -8.82 -17.44
C TYR A 135 7.91 -10.24 -16.94
N SER A 136 8.20 -11.16 -17.83
CA SER A 136 8.33 -12.57 -17.52
C SER A 136 9.64 -13.17 -18.00
N GLY A 137 9.98 -14.34 -17.49
CA GLY A 137 11.15 -15.09 -17.91
C GLY A 137 11.10 -16.52 -17.44
N GLU A 138 12.13 -17.28 -17.82
CA GLU A 138 12.36 -18.63 -17.36
C GLU A 138 13.77 -18.74 -16.79
N LEU A 139 13.87 -19.21 -15.56
CA LEU A 139 15.14 -19.51 -14.89
C LEU A 139 15.35 -21.03 -14.86
N THR A 140 16.39 -21.49 -15.50
CA THR A 140 16.85 -22.87 -15.42
C THR A 140 18.12 -22.94 -14.58
N VAL A 141 18.13 -23.81 -13.59
CA VAL A 141 19.24 -24.03 -12.66
C VAL A 141 19.72 -25.47 -12.84
N ASN A 142 20.95 -25.65 -13.27
CA ASN A 142 21.58 -26.97 -13.40
C ASN A 142 22.70 -27.10 -12.37
N VAL A 143 22.65 -28.18 -11.61
CA VAL A 143 23.65 -28.51 -10.57
C VAL A 143 24.36 -29.77 -10.99
N LEU A 144 25.67 -29.67 -11.26
CA LEU A 144 26.52 -30.77 -11.66
C LEU A 144 27.48 -31.11 -10.51
N ASN A 145 27.52 -32.39 -10.11
CA ASN A 145 28.57 -32.87 -9.20
C ASN A 145 29.87 -33.06 -9.99
N SER A 146 30.79 -32.12 -9.84
CA SER A 146 32.11 -32.14 -10.49
C SER A 146 33.20 -32.83 -9.65
N SER A 147 32.86 -33.31 -8.45
CA SER A 147 33.77 -34.02 -7.56
C SER A 147 33.81 -35.50 -7.83
N ALA A 148 34.80 -36.19 -7.25
CA ALA A 148 34.94 -37.65 -7.34
C ALA A 148 34.10 -38.41 -6.30
N ALA A 149 33.41 -37.72 -5.38
CA ALA A 149 32.59 -38.32 -4.34
C ALA A 149 31.10 -37.94 -4.50
N PRO A 150 30.16 -38.79 -4.04
CA PRO A 150 28.75 -38.42 -3.99
C PRO A 150 28.54 -37.15 -3.15
N TRP A 151 27.73 -36.24 -3.64
CA TRP A 151 27.30 -35.06 -2.92
C TRP A 151 25.86 -35.22 -2.45
N LYS A 152 25.57 -34.77 -1.22
CA LYS A 152 24.22 -34.78 -0.65
C LYS A 152 23.92 -33.44 -0.03
N GLY A 153 22.80 -32.82 -0.44
CA GLY A 153 22.38 -31.50 0.07
C GLY A 153 21.12 -30.99 -0.60
N SER A 154 20.86 -29.73 -0.42
CA SER A 154 19.74 -28.99 -1.03
C SER A 154 20.26 -27.80 -1.84
N VAL A 155 19.43 -27.30 -2.74
CA VAL A 155 19.67 -26.06 -3.50
C VAL A 155 18.60 -25.07 -3.12
N SER A 156 19.02 -23.89 -2.73
CA SER A 156 18.13 -22.81 -2.30
C SER A 156 18.30 -21.58 -3.17
N VAL A 157 17.20 -20.93 -3.52
CA VAL A 157 17.18 -19.65 -4.22
C VAL A 157 16.50 -18.59 -3.35
N ASP A 158 17.14 -17.43 -3.18
CA ASP A 158 16.53 -16.27 -2.57
C ASP A 158 15.66 -15.56 -3.60
N VAL A 159 14.35 -15.53 -3.37
CA VAL A 159 13.39 -14.90 -4.27
C VAL A 159 13.63 -13.39 -4.32
N GLY A 160 14.02 -12.80 -3.20
CA GLY A 160 14.36 -11.39 -3.13
C GLY A 160 14.34 -10.90 -1.68
N GLY A 161 15.30 -10.04 -1.35
CA GLY A 161 15.33 -9.39 -0.04
C GLY A 161 14.18 -8.40 0.10
N VAL A 162 13.45 -8.48 1.19
CA VAL A 162 12.44 -7.49 1.57
C VAL A 162 12.96 -6.71 2.76
N SER A 163 12.84 -5.38 2.70
CA SER A 163 13.29 -4.51 3.79
C SER A 163 12.14 -3.70 4.33
N GLU A 164 12.14 -3.51 5.62
CA GLU A 164 11.26 -2.56 6.27
C GLU A 164 12.03 -1.25 6.50
N LEU A 165 11.43 -0.14 6.05
CA LEU A 165 11.91 1.18 6.41
C LEU A 165 11.26 1.59 7.73
N LYS A 166 12.08 1.73 8.78
CA LYS A 166 11.66 2.40 10.00
C LYS A 166 11.42 3.87 9.66
N ASN A 167 10.17 4.30 9.53
CA ASN A 167 9.84 5.71 9.42
C ASN A 167 10.16 6.38 10.74
N ALA A 168 11.34 6.95 10.85
CA ALA A 168 11.72 7.78 11.97
C ALA A 168 10.76 8.99 12.02
N GLY A 169 9.84 8.99 12.98
CA GLY A 169 9.23 10.20 13.49
C GLY A 169 7.95 10.71 12.84
N SER A 170 7.26 9.95 12.02
CA SER A 170 5.92 10.36 11.58
C SER A 170 4.86 9.84 12.54
N LEU A 171 4.27 10.75 13.32
CA LEU A 171 3.11 10.48 14.19
C LEU A 171 1.88 10.02 13.37
N PHE A 172 1.90 10.26 12.06
CA PHE A 172 0.88 9.92 11.07
C PHE A 172 1.60 9.25 9.91
N GLY A 173 1.71 7.91 9.99
CA GLY A 173 2.46 7.11 9.03
C GLY A 173 2.23 7.52 7.57
N SER A 174 3.16 8.27 7.00
CA SER A 174 3.31 8.25 5.56
C SER A 174 3.71 6.82 5.23
N GLN A 175 2.85 6.08 4.54
CA GLN A 175 3.23 4.77 4.04
C GLN A 175 4.43 5.00 3.13
N SER A 176 5.56 4.45 3.53
CA SER A 176 6.73 4.42 2.69
C SER A 176 6.35 3.69 1.41
N LEU A 177 6.67 4.25 0.25
CA LEU A 177 6.53 3.60 -1.05
C LEU A 177 7.27 2.24 -1.11
N GLU A 178 8.07 1.95 -0.11
CA GLU A 178 8.87 0.74 0.06
C GLU A 178 8.22 -0.32 0.97
N TYR A 179 6.87 -0.31 1.13
CA TYR A 179 6.20 -1.42 1.80
C TYR A 179 6.56 -2.72 1.10
N ARG A 180 7.09 -3.69 1.84
CA ARG A 180 7.53 -4.97 1.31
C ARG A 180 6.97 -6.11 2.14
N GLU A 181 6.50 -7.11 1.45
CA GLU A 181 5.93 -8.32 2.02
C GLU A 181 6.42 -9.56 1.28
N ALA A 182 6.49 -10.67 1.98
CA ALA A 182 6.64 -11.99 1.38
C ALA A 182 5.26 -12.61 1.21
N VAL A 183 4.96 -13.12 0.01
CA VAL A 183 3.67 -13.73 -0.30
C VAL A 183 3.90 -15.07 -0.99
N ALA A 184 3.18 -16.11 -0.57
CA ALA A 184 3.21 -17.42 -1.19
C ALA A 184 1.79 -17.91 -1.45
N LEU A 185 1.55 -18.49 -2.63
CA LEU A 185 0.37 -19.28 -2.95
C LEU A 185 0.76 -20.76 -2.90
N ILE A 186 0.23 -21.49 -1.91
CA ILE A 186 0.50 -22.90 -1.70
C ILE A 186 -0.83 -23.65 -1.86
N GLY A 187 -0.96 -24.39 -2.97
CA GLY A 187 -2.26 -24.90 -3.37
C GLY A 187 -3.26 -23.78 -3.62
N GLU A 188 -4.36 -23.75 -2.87
CA GLU A 188 -5.35 -22.66 -2.95
C GLU A 188 -5.17 -21.58 -1.87
N GLU A 189 -4.32 -21.82 -0.88
CA GLU A 189 -4.12 -20.94 0.27
C GLU A 189 -3.08 -19.89 -0.05
N LEU A 190 -3.50 -18.61 0.12
CA LEU A 190 -2.62 -17.45 -0.02
C LEU A 190 -2.10 -17.04 1.35
N THR A 191 -0.82 -17.24 1.58
CA THR A 191 -0.14 -16.83 2.80
C THR A 191 0.60 -15.52 2.57
N ARG A 192 0.30 -14.51 3.41
CA ARG A 192 0.99 -13.22 3.46
C ARG A 192 1.77 -13.10 4.75
N ILE A 193 3.07 -12.99 4.63
CA ILE A 193 3.98 -12.84 5.74
C ILE A 193 4.27 -11.35 5.87
N LYS A 194 3.59 -10.70 6.83
CA LYS A 194 3.87 -9.31 7.20
C LYS A 194 5.11 -9.29 8.06
N LEU A 195 6.04 -8.43 7.70
CA LEU A 195 7.28 -8.31 8.44
C LEU A 195 7.02 -7.55 9.75
N PRO A 196 7.45 -8.06 10.90
CA PRO A 196 7.19 -7.42 12.19
C PRO A 196 8.00 -6.14 12.37
N PHE A 197 7.33 -5.10 12.91
CA PHE A 197 7.91 -3.79 13.24
C PHE A 197 8.74 -3.79 14.53
N GLU A 198 9.19 -4.94 15.01
CA GLU A 198 9.83 -5.04 16.31
C GLU A 198 11.35 -4.78 16.25
N GLU A 199 11.84 -3.94 17.15
CA GLU A 199 13.28 -3.64 17.30
C GLU A 199 14.12 -4.88 17.62
N LYS A 200 13.51 -5.91 18.19
CA LYS A 200 14.14 -7.21 18.49
C LYS A 200 13.11 -8.33 18.27
N PRO A 201 12.98 -8.84 17.05
CA PRO A 201 12.12 -9.99 16.82
C PRO A 201 12.65 -11.18 17.63
N LYS A 202 11.73 -11.87 18.33
CA LYS A 202 12.03 -13.02 19.17
C LYS A 202 12.47 -14.26 18.41
N LYS A 203 12.28 -14.26 17.07
CA LYS A 203 12.62 -15.39 16.20
C LYS A 203 13.37 -14.87 14.96
N GLU A 204 14.41 -15.58 14.56
CA GLU A 204 15.12 -15.34 13.31
C GLU A 204 14.30 -15.78 12.09
N THR A 205 13.55 -16.89 12.21
CA THR A 205 12.64 -17.39 11.16
C THR A 205 11.22 -16.92 11.45
N LEU A 206 10.62 -16.19 10.51
CA LEU A 206 9.26 -15.67 10.61
C LEU A 206 8.21 -16.69 10.14
N ALA A 207 8.52 -17.43 9.11
CA ALA A 207 7.66 -18.47 8.58
C ALA A 207 8.51 -19.57 7.92
N GLU A 208 8.03 -20.80 8.04
CA GLU A 208 8.63 -21.96 7.42
C GLU A 208 7.52 -22.92 6.98
N PHE A 209 7.57 -23.35 5.72
CA PHE A 209 6.68 -24.34 5.12
C PHE A 209 7.55 -25.44 4.55
N LEU A 210 7.39 -26.64 5.07
CA LEU A 210 8.21 -27.80 4.68
C LEU A 210 7.47 -28.68 3.67
N SER A 211 8.19 -29.14 2.67
CA SER A 211 7.69 -30.09 1.68
C SER A 211 6.37 -29.66 1.04
N VAL A 212 6.30 -28.40 0.61
CA VAL A 212 5.15 -27.82 -0.07
C VAL A 212 5.41 -27.69 -1.58
N LYS A 213 4.32 -27.63 -2.35
CA LYS A 213 4.36 -27.27 -3.77
C LYS A 213 3.77 -25.89 -3.93
N PRO A 214 4.59 -24.81 -3.90
CA PRO A 214 4.06 -23.49 -4.11
C PRO A 214 3.72 -23.29 -5.58
N GLU A 215 2.52 -22.74 -5.85
CA GLU A 215 2.18 -22.25 -7.19
C GLU A 215 3.08 -21.08 -7.57
N TRP A 216 3.36 -20.23 -6.60
CA TRP A 216 4.33 -19.15 -6.69
C TRP A 216 4.70 -18.62 -5.30
N ILE A 217 5.88 -18.01 -5.24
CA ILE A 217 6.35 -17.23 -4.09
C ILE A 217 6.87 -15.88 -4.59
N ALA A 218 6.56 -14.81 -3.90
CA ALA A 218 6.87 -13.45 -4.33
C ALA A 218 7.45 -12.58 -3.22
N ALA A 219 8.43 -11.76 -3.60
CA ALA A 219 8.87 -10.58 -2.88
C ALA A 219 8.17 -9.35 -3.47
N ASN A 220 7.37 -8.66 -2.66
CA ASN A 220 6.54 -7.55 -3.10
C ASN A 220 7.04 -6.21 -2.56
N SER A 221 7.04 -5.20 -3.41
CA SER A 221 6.89 -3.82 -3.00
C SER A 221 5.42 -3.40 -3.08
N LEU A 222 5.12 -2.12 -2.82
CA LEU A 222 3.73 -1.63 -2.93
C LEU A 222 3.17 -1.84 -4.34
N TYR A 223 3.95 -1.54 -5.37
CA TYR A 223 3.51 -1.51 -6.76
C TYR A 223 4.14 -2.57 -7.66
N PHE A 224 5.21 -3.23 -7.23
CA PHE A 224 5.94 -4.21 -8.03
C PHE A 224 6.09 -5.54 -7.30
N ALA A 225 6.30 -6.59 -8.06
CA ALA A 225 6.56 -7.93 -7.54
C ALA A 225 7.70 -8.61 -8.32
N LEU A 226 8.51 -9.36 -7.59
CA LEU A 226 9.37 -10.41 -8.13
C LEU A 226 8.85 -11.75 -7.63
N ALA A 227 8.40 -12.61 -8.53
CA ALA A 227 7.83 -13.91 -8.18
C ALA A 227 8.54 -15.05 -8.90
N LEU A 228 8.72 -16.16 -8.19
CA LEU A 228 9.19 -17.44 -8.72
C LEU A 228 8.07 -18.45 -8.68
N MET A 229 7.91 -19.21 -9.77
CA MET A 229 6.91 -20.26 -9.97
C MET A 229 7.64 -21.55 -10.35
N PRO A 230 7.81 -22.50 -9.42
CA PRO A 230 8.44 -23.77 -9.74
C PRO A 230 7.66 -24.51 -10.82
N LYS A 231 8.41 -25.15 -11.75
CA LYS A 231 7.85 -26.08 -12.74
C LYS A 231 8.08 -27.51 -12.29
N GLY A 232 7.15 -28.38 -12.64
CA GLY A 232 7.23 -29.81 -12.27
C GLY A 232 6.51 -30.13 -10.96
N GLU A 233 6.78 -31.37 -10.47
CA GLU A 233 6.10 -31.93 -9.29
C GLU A 233 6.98 -31.91 -8.03
N GLU A 234 8.08 -31.16 -8.05
CA GLU A 234 8.99 -31.10 -6.91
C GLU A 234 8.40 -30.38 -5.73
N LEU A 235 8.71 -30.87 -4.53
CA LEU A 235 8.38 -30.25 -3.27
C LEU A 235 9.55 -29.37 -2.82
N PHE A 236 9.19 -28.20 -2.29
CA PHE A 236 10.14 -27.21 -1.79
C PHE A 236 9.87 -26.88 -0.33
N ASN A 237 10.90 -26.44 0.35
CA ASN A 237 10.79 -25.78 1.63
C ASN A 237 10.82 -24.26 1.39
N VAL A 238 9.85 -23.55 1.94
CA VAL A 238 9.77 -22.08 1.87
C VAL A 238 10.09 -21.53 3.24
N SER A 239 11.07 -20.65 3.35
CA SER A 239 11.37 -19.99 4.62
C SER A 239 11.54 -18.48 4.44
N VAL A 240 11.07 -17.73 5.43
CA VAL A 240 11.30 -16.28 5.52
C VAL A 240 12.12 -16.03 6.78
N GLN A 241 13.36 -15.59 6.58
CA GLN A 241 14.35 -15.45 7.64
C GLN A 241 14.81 -14.00 7.74
N ARG A 242 15.10 -13.58 8.98
CA ARG A 242 15.74 -12.30 9.22
C ARG A 242 17.23 -12.44 8.96
N THR A 243 17.78 -11.55 8.15
CA THR A 243 19.22 -11.41 8.00
C THR A 243 19.74 -10.33 8.96
N GLY A 244 20.91 -10.60 9.55
CA GLY A 244 21.61 -9.60 10.33
C GLY A 244 21.93 -8.37 9.47
N PHE A 245 21.83 -7.20 10.07
CA PHE A 245 22.18 -5.93 9.47
C PHE A 245 23.66 -5.87 9.10
N ASN A 246 23.98 -5.79 7.82
CA ASN A 246 25.33 -5.49 7.38
C ASN A 246 25.45 -3.97 7.15
N SER A 247 25.91 -3.25 8.16
CA SER A 247 26.09 -1.79 8.17
C SER A 247 27.15 -1.25 7.20
N ALA A 248 27.76 -2.12 6.39
CA ALA A 248 28.91 -1.76 5.56
C ALA A 248 28.59 -0.92 4.32
N VAL A 249 27.33 -0.80 3.89
CA VAL A 249 27.01 -0.22 2.57
C VAL A 249 26.58 1.25 2.61
N ASN A 250 26.18 1.82 3.74
CA ASN A 250 25.90 3.27 3.77
C ASN A 250 26.08 3.90 5.15
N ARG A 251 27.22 4.56 5.36
CA ARG A 251 27.50 5.39 6.55
C ARG A 251 26.75 6.73 6.60
N THR A 252 25.87 7.03 5.65
CA THR A 252 25.24 8.35 5.52
C THR A 252 23.74 8.41 5.83
N SER A 253 23.05 7.28 6.02
CA SER A 253 21.66 7.30 6.46
C SER A 253 21.51 6.54 7.77
N SER A 254 21.13 7.24 8.83
CA SER A 254 20.78 6.71 10.15
C SER A 254 19.47 5.91 10.20
N VAL A 255 19.07 5.30 9.09
CA VAL A 255 17.84 4.51 9.00
C VAL A 255 18.19 3.07 9.30
N ASP A 256 17.75 2.60 10.45
CA ASP A 256 17.87 1.20 10.87
C ASP A 256 16.93 0.34 10.01
N ARG A 257 17.49 -0.47 9.10
CA ARG A 257 16.73 -1.32 8.16
C ARG A 257 16.87 -2.78 8.58
N THR A 258 15.75 -3.39 8.90
CA THR A 258 15.69 -4.85 9.07
C THR A 258 15.49 -5.50 7.69
N LEU A 259 16.32 -6.47 7.37
CA LEU A 259 16.27 -7.19 6.12
C LEU A 259 15.75 -8.60 6.35
N TYR A 260 14.93 -9.06 5.42
CA TYR A 260 14.40 -10.42 5.40
C TYR A 260 14.70 -11.06 4.06
N GLU A 261 15.06 -12.33 4.07
CA GLU A 261 15.32 -13.17 2.91
C GLU A 261 14.19 -14.18 2.76
N ILE A 262 13.80 -14.43 1.52
CA ILE A 262 12.73 -15.37 1.17
C ILE A 262 13.39 -16.53 0.42
N TRP A 263 13.64 -17.62 1.12
CA TRP A 263 14.30 -18.79 0.54
C TRP A 263 13.29 -19.81 0.06
N LEU A 264 13.51 -20.27 -1.18
CA LEU A 264 12.86 -21.43 -1.78
C LEU A 264 13.93 -22.52 -1.94
N SER A 265 13.83 -23.59 -1.15
CA SER A 265 14.84 -24.64 -1.04
C SER A 265 14.27 -25.97 -1.51
N THR A 266 15.02 -26.72 -2.31
CA THR A 266 14.66 -28.11 -2.66
C THR A 266 14.70 -29.01 -1.42
N SER A 267 14.02 -30.13 -1.47
CA SER A 267 14.32 -31.24 -0.56
C SER A 267 15.77 -31.71 -0.73
N THR A 268 16.36 -32.28 0.32
CA THR A 268 17.70 -32.86 0.23
C THR A 268 17.73 -34.00 -0.79
N PHE A 269 18.70 -33.98 -1.71
CA PHE A 269 18.92 -34.98 -2.73
C PHE A 269 20.39 -35.35 -2.83
N GLU A 270 20.67 -36.48 -3.50
CA GLU A 270 22.03 -36.97 -3.71
C GLU A 270 22.39 -36.95 -5.20
N LEU A 271 23.61 -36.51 -5.50
CA LEU A 271 24.21 -36.51 -6.84
C LEU A 271 25.45 -37.40 -6.85
N GLN A 272 25.45 -38.40 -7.69
CA GLN A 272 26.64 -39.20 -7.95
C GLN A 272 27.69 -38.37 -8.71
N PRO A 273 28.98 -38.74 -8.64
CA PRO A 273 30.03 -38.09 -9.41
C PRO A 273 29.66 -37.98 -10.90
N GLY A 274 29.82 -36.81 -11.49
CA GLY A 274 29.50 -36.54 -12.89
C GLY A 274 28.00 -36.47 -13.22
N SER A 275 27.10 -36.70 -12.26
CA SER A 275 25.65 -36.52 -12.48
C SER A 275 25.20 -35.09 -12.27
N SER A 276 24.10 -34.71 -12.93
CA SER A 276 23.49 -33.38 -12.79
C SER A 276 21.99 -33.46 -12.54
N ARG A 277 21.45 -32.40 -11.92
CA ARG A 277 20.02 -32.22 -11.73
C ARG A 277 19.61 -30.78 -12.10
N SER A 278 18.49 -30.66 -12.78
CA SER A 278 17.99 -29.35 -13.24
C SER A 278 16.66 -29.01 -12.61
N PHE A 279 16.51 -27.73 -12.28
CA PHE A 279 15.28 -27.11 -11.75
C PHE A 279 14.90 -25.96 -12.66
N THR A 280 13.61 -25.81 -12.94
CA THR A 280 13.11 -24.76 -13.82
C THR A 280 12.02 -23.96 -13.10
N PHE A 281 12.10 -22.66 -13.23
CA PHE A 281 11.16 -21.71 -12.63
C PHE A 281 10.68 -20.73 -13.69
N ASP A 282 9.38 -20.46 -13.73
CA ASP A 282 8.91 -19.25 -14.37
C ASP A 282 9.18 -18.06 -13.42
N VAL A 283 9.56 -16.93 -14.00
CA VAL A 283 9.90 -15.70 -13.25
C VAL A 283 8.97 -14.58 -13.71
N TYR A 284 8.34 -13.91 -12.77
CA TYR A 284 7.66 -12.66 -13.01
C TYR A 284 8.40 -11.52 -12.32
N SER A 285 8.64 -10.44 -13.03
CA SER A 285 9.27 -9.25 -12.48
C SER A 285 8.66 -8.01 -13.09
N GLY A 286 7.70 -7.41 -12.40
CA GLY A 286 6.97 -6.29 -13.01
C GLY A 286 5.92 -5.68 -12.10
N PRO A 287 5.06 -4.81 -12.69
CA PRO A 287 4.04 -4.08 -11.93
C PRO A 287 2.93 -5.01 -11.43
N LYS A 288 2.46 -4.75 -10.22
CA LYS A 288 1.29 -5.44 -9.63
C LYS A 288 -0.03 -4.94 -10.23
N SER A 289 -0.07 -4.78 -11.55
CA SER A 289 -1.30 -4.46 -12.27
C SER A 289 -2.01 -5.73 -12.71
N LYS A 290 -3.36 -5.71 -12.67
CA LYS A 290 -4.14 -6.87 -13.09
C LYS A 290 -3.87 -7.25 -14.55
N ALA A 291 -3.67 -6.27 -15.41
CA ALA A 291 -3.39 -6.48 -16.83
C ALA A 291 -2.02 -7.16 -17.03
N ALA A 292 -0.96 -6.67 -16.38
CA ALA A 292 0.38 -7.23 -16.52
C ALA A 292 0.50 -8.65 -15.93
N LEU A 293 -0.09 -8.88 -14.74
CA LEU A 293 -0.09 -10.18 -14.08
C LEU A 293 -0.81 -11.25 -14.92
N ASN A 294 -1.96 -10.90 -15.52
CA ASN A 294 -2.70 -11.81 -16.39
C ASN A 294 -2.01 -12.03 -17.74
N ALA A 295 -1.39 -11.00 -18.33
CA ALA A 295 -0.69 -11.12 -19.59
C ALA A 295 0.54 -12.01 -19.47
N ALA A 296 1.24 -11.98 -18.32
CA ALA A 296 2.41 -12.80 -18.08
C ALA A 296 2.03 -14.27 -17.80
N PHE A 297 1.12 -14.51 -16.84
CA PHE A 297 0.79 -15.87 -16.37
C PHE A 297 -0.68 -15.97 -15.94
N SER A 298 -1.60 -16.05 -16.90
CA SER A 298 -3.05 -16.14 -16.64
C SER A 298 -3.46 -17.38 -15.82
N SER A 299 -2.79 -18.50 -15.99
CA SER A 299 -3.08 -19.77 -15.31
C SER A 299 -2.56 -19.85 -13.86
N LYS A 300 -1.68 -18.96 -13.45
CA LYS A 300 -1.00 -19.01 -12.14
C LYS A 300 -1.67 -18.19 -11.05
N ASN A 301 -2.82 -17.56 -11.32
CA ASN A 301 -3.55 -16.76 -10.35
C ASN A 301 -2.71 -15.66 -9.65
N LEU A 302 -1.70 -15.11 -10.35
CA LEU A 302 -0.84 -14.05 -9.82
C LEU A 302 -1.61 -12.80 -9.40
N THR A 303 -2.82 -12.59 -9.91
CA THR A 303 -3.71 -11.49 -9.49
C THR A 303 -4.10 -11.55 -8.02
N LYS A 304 -4.05 -12.74 -7.38
CA LYS A 304 -4.22 -12.87 -5.92
C LYS A 304 -3.13 -12.11 -5.15
N ASN A 305 -2.03 -11.75 -5.82
CA ASN A 305 -0.96 -10.94 -5.24
C ASN A 305 -1.35 -9.49 -4.98
N ILE A 306 -2.42 -8.98 -5.63
CA ILE A 306 -2.98 -7.66 -5.34
C ILE A 306 -3.78 -7.76 -4.05
N ASP A 307 -3.41 -6.95 -3.04
CA ASP A 307 -4.08 -6.94 -1.73
C ASP A 307 -4.68 -5.58 -1.42
N PHE A 308 -5.96 -5.58 -1.13
CA PHE A 308 -6.67 -4.40 -0.61
C PHE A 308 -6.94 -4.51 0.91
N GLY A 309 -6.35 -5.51 1.58
CA GLY A 309 -6.45 -5.70 3.01
C GLY A 309 -7.85 -6.13 3.48
N PHE A 310 -8.19 -5.75 4.72
CA PHE A 310 -9.45 -6.14 5.38
C PHE A 310 -10.70 -5.75 4.58
N PHE A 311 -10.66 -4.63 3.89
CA PHE A 311 -11.80 -4.13 3.12
C PHE A 311 -11.84 -4.64 1.67
N SER A 312 -11.10 -5.70 1.32
CA SER A 312 -11.05 -6.27 -0.03
C SER A 312 -12.41 -6.56 -0.63
N VAL A 313 -13.38 -7.02 0.18
CA VAL A 313 -14.75 -7.31 -0.28
C VAL A 313 -15.43 -6.07 -0.88
N VAL A 314 -15.16 -4.89 -0.33
CA VAL A 314 -15.68 -3.61 -0.84
C VAL A 314 -14.74 -3.02 -1.88
N ALA A 315 -13.43 -3.16 -1.69
CA ALA A 315 -12.42 -2.57 -2.55
C ALA A 315 -12.43 -3.15 -3.97
N TRP A 316 -12.60 -4.46 -4.14
CA TRP A 316 -12.65 -5.09 -5.47
C TRP A 316 -13.79 -4.57 -6.36
N PRO A 317 -15.05 -4.54 -5.91
CA PRO A 317 -16.12 -3.90 -6.68
C PRO A 317 -15.82 -2.44 -7.03
N LEU A 318 -15.32 -1.66 -6.06
CA LEU A 318 -14.95 -0.26 -6.29
C LEU A 318 -13.84 -0.13 -7.34
N PHE A 319 -12.82 -0.98 -7.29
CA PHE A 319 -11.74 -1.01 -8.28
C PHE A 319 -12.27 -1.30 -9.69
N TYR A 320 -13.15 -2.30 -9.85
CA TYR A 320 -13.73 -2.62 -11.16
C TYR A 320 -14.56 -1.47 -11.73
N ILE A 321 -15.39 -0.84 -10.90
CA ILE A 321 -16.22 0.30 -11.32
C ILE A 321 -15.30 1.49 -11.65
N LEU A 322 -14.29 1.76 -10.82
CA LEU A 322 -13.34 2.85 -11.02
C LEU A 322 -12.57 2.69 -12.34
N ASN A 323 -12.07 1.47 -12.61
CA ASN A 323 -11.37 1.15 -13.84
C ASN A 323 -12.29 1.27 -15.07
N TRP A 324 -13.55 0.85 -14.96
CA TRP A 324 -14.55 1.03 -16.02
C TRP A 324 -14.82 2.51 -16.30
N LEU A 325 -14.96 3.33 -15.25
CA LEU A 325 -15.17 4.77 -15.38
C LEU A 325 -13.94 5.49 -15.96
N GLU A 326 -12.75 5.03 -15.61
CA GLU A 326 -11.49 5.53 -16.20
C GLU A 326 -11.44 5.22 -17.70
N ASN A 327 -11.79 4.01 -18.11
CA ASN A 327 -11.83 3.63 -19.52
C ASN A 327 -12.74 4.53 -20.36
N ILE A 328 -13.79 5.10 -19.76
CA ILE A 328 -14.72 6.04 -20.42
C ILE A 328 -14.16 7.47 -20.36
N SER A 329 -13.70 7.91 -19.18
CA SER A 329 -13.29 9.29 -18.93
C SER A 329 -11.86 9.60 -19.35
N LYS A 330 -11.02 8.55 -19.48
CA LYS A 330 -9.57 8.64 -19.73
C LYS A 330 -8.81 9.50 -18.71
N ASN A 331 -9.37 9.60 -17.50
CA ASN A 331 -8.79 10.37 -16.41
C ASN A 331 -9.21 9.81 -15.05
N TRP A 332 -8.25 9.34 -14.26
CA TRP A 332 -8.48 8.72 -12.96
C TRP A 332 -9.16 9.65 -11.96
N GLY A 333 -8.79 10.95 -11.95
CA GLY A 333 -9.44 11.92 -11.05
C GLY A 333 -10.91 12.14 -11.41
N LEU A 334 -11.23 12.20 -12.70
CA LEU A 334 -12.63 12.26 -13.15
C LEU A 334 -13.37 10.96 -12.85
N ALA A 335 -12.72 9.82 -12.98
CA ALA A 335 -13.30 8.53 -12.60
C ALA A 335 -13.65 8.47 -11.09
N ILE A 336 -12.81 9.04 -10.21
CA ILE A 336 -13.08 9.16 -8.77
C ILE A 336 -14.34 10.03 -8.53
N ILE A 337 -14.46 11.14 -9.24
CA ILE A 337 -15.64 12.03 -9.16
C ILE A 337 -16.90 11.28 -9.60
N LEU A 338 -16.85 10.62 -10.75
CA LEU A 338 -17.98 9.87 -11.30
C LEU A 338 -18.38 8.70 -10.39
N LEU A 339 -17.41 7.97 -9.84
CA LEU A 339 -17.65 6.93 -8.84
C LEU A 339 -18.36 7.50 -7.62
N THR A 340 -17.93 8.67 -7.14
CA THR A 340 -18.55 9.33 -5.99
C THR A 340 -20.00 9.72 -6.27
N VAL A 341 -20.28 10.23 -7.48
CA VAL A 341 -21.64 10.54 -7.92
C VAL A 341 -22.51 9.27 -7.96
N LEU A 342 -21.99 8.20 -8.55
CA LEU A 342 -22.68 6.90 -8.63
C LEU A 342 -23.03 6.37 -7.22
N LEU A 343 -22.08 6.39 -6.30
CA LEU A 343 -22.30 5.95 -4.92
C LEU A 343 -23.33 6.84 -4.21
N LYS A 344 -23.34 8.16 -4.46
CA LYS A 344 -24.34 9.09 -3.90
C LYS A 344 -25.74 8.80 -4.42
N ILE A 345 -25.87 8.47 -5.69
CA ILE A 345 -27.17 8.08 -6.29
C ILE A 345 -27.64 6.76 -5.67
N LEU A 346 -26.77 5.77 -5.56
CA LEU A 346 -27.10 4.48 -4.98
C LEU A 346 -27.54 4.60 -3.52
N LEU A 347 -26.85 5.43 -2.73
CA LEU A 347 -27.12 5.62 -1.31
C LEU A 347 -28.18 6.70 -1.03
N TYR A 348 -28.75 7.34 -2.07
CA TYR A 348 -29.73 8.39 -1.93
C TYR A 348 -30.93 8.00 -1.04
N PRO A 349 -31.61 6.85 -1.25
CA PRO A 349 -32.80 6.50 -0.46
C PRO A 349 -32.47 6.33 1.04
N LEU A 350 -31.28 5.82 1.36
CA LEU A 350 -30.83 5.70 2.74
C LEU A 350 -30.54 7.07 3.37
N THR A 351 -29.90 7.96 2.61
CA THR A 351 -29.56 9.32 3.04
C THR A 351 -30.83 10.15 3.25
N GLU A 352 -31.83 10.00 2.39
CA GLU A 352 -33.12 10.68 2.52
C GLU A 352 -33.87 10.27 3.79
N LYS A 353 -33.94 8.95 4.08
CA LYS A 353 -34.56 8.44 5.31
C LYS A 353 -33.85 9.00 6.56
N ALA A 354 -32.54 9.02 6.55
CA ALA A 354 -31.76 9.59 7.66
C ALA A 354 -31.96 11.10 7.81
N PHE A 355 -32.05 11.84 6.70
CA PHE A 355 -32.35 13.28 6.71
C PHE A 355 -33.70 13.56 7.35
N VAL A 356 -34.76 12.83 6.94
CA VAL A 356 -36.11 12.99 7.51
C VAL A 356 -36.11 12.68 9.01
N ALA A 357 -35.42 11.61 9.42
CA ALA A 357 -35.29 11.25 10.83
C ALA A 357 -34.53 12.33 11.63
N GLY A 358 -33.46 12.90 11.04
CA GLY A 358 -32.72 14.03 11.62
C GLY A 358 -33.59 15.28 11.81
N LYS A 359 -34.45 15.60 10.83
CA LYS A 359 -35.42 16.70 10.93
C LYS A 359 -36.43 16.48 12.06
N LYS A 360 -36.97 15.26 12.20
CA LYS A 360 -37.85 14.89 13.32
C LYS A 360 -37.16 15.06 14.67
N MET A 361 -35.88 14.66 14.77
CA MET A 361 -35.07 14.85 15.97
C MET A 361 -34.85 16.33 16.27
N GLN A 362 -34.61 17.15 15.28
CA GLN A 362 -34.43 18.61 15.43
C GLN A 362 -35.69 19.28 15.98
N LYS A 363 -36.90 18.86 15.58
CA LYS A 363 -38.16 19.35 16.14
C LYS A 363 -38.38 19.01 17.61
N LEU A 364 -37.82 17.87 18.06
CA LEU A 364 -37.86 17.48 19.46
C LEU A 364 -36.82 18.17 20.33
N GLN A 365 -35.90 18.93 19.72
CA GLN A 365 -34.79 19.56 20.44
C GLN A 365 -35.25 20.49 21.60
N PRO A 366 -36.28 21.36 21.48
CA PRO A 366 -36.76 22.15 22.60
C PRO A 366 -37.26 21.29 23.76
N GLU A 367 -38.10 20.28 23.50
CA GLU A 367 -38.62 19.38 24.54
C GLU A 367 -37.46 18.59 25.23
N LEU A 368 -36.46 18.19 24.46
CA LEU A 368 -35.27 17.54 25.01
C LEU A 368 -34.41 18.47 25.89
N ASN A 369 -34.33 19.75 25.53
CA ASN A 369 -33.61 20.75 26.33
C ASN A 369 -34.34 21.02 27.65
N GLU A 370 -35.68 21.12 27.65
CA GLU A 370 -36.48 21.25 28.88
C GLU A 370 -36.27 20.05 29.82
N LEU A 371 -36.24 18.83 29.27
CA LEU A 371 -35.93 17.65 30.06
C LEU A 371 -34.51 17.67 30.64
N LYS A 372 -33.54 18.18 29.88
CA LYS A 372 -32.17 18.35 30.39
C LYS A 372 -32.09 19.29 31.58
N GLU A 373 -32.78 20.38 31.52
CA GLU A 373 -32.82 21.36 32.63
C GLU A 373 -33.58 20.81 33.82
N LYS A 374 -34.73 20.11 33.60
CA LYS A 374 -35.57 19.54 34.63
C LYS A 374 -34.86 18.45 35.45
N PHE A 375 -34.04 17.62 34.80
CA PHE A 375 -33.31 16.50 35.44
C PHE A 375 -31.80 16.76 35.49
N LYS A 376 -31.38 18.02 35.67
CA LYS A 376 -29.98 18.42 35.67
C LYS A 376 -29.10 17.67 36.66
N ASP A 377 -29.68 17.40 37.86
CA ASP A 377 -28.99 16.77 38.98
C ASP A 377 -29.09 15.25 38.99
N ASP A 378 -29.96 14.64 38.15
CA ASP A 378 -30.12 13.21 38.00
C ASP A 378 -29.92 12.77 36.54
N LYS A 379 -28.68 12.46 36.19
CA LYS A 379 -28.32 12.01 34.85
C LYS A 379 -28.99 10.71 34.41
N GLN A 380 -29.32 9.82 35.36
CA GLN A 380 -29.98 8.57 35.00
C GLN A 380 -31.45 8.77 34.67
N ALA A 381 -32.17 9.56 35.47
CA ALA A 381 -33.55 9.95 35.19
C ALA A 381 -33.61 10.77 33.88
N GLN A 382 -32.70 11.72 33.68
CA GLN A 382 -32.57 12.50 32.46
C GLN A 382 -32.46 11.59 31.22
N GLN A 383 -31.56 10.61 31.22
CA GLN A 383 -31.36 9.71 30.09
C GLN A 383 -32.60 8.80 29.84
N ARG A 384 -33.24 8.32 30.89
CA ARG A 384 -34.47 7.49 30.79
C ARG A 384 -35.61 8.31 30.16
N GLU A 385 -35.87 9.51 30.68
CA GLU A 385 -36.95 10.38 30.19
C GLU A 385 -36.71 10.85 28.76
N MET A 386 -35.46 11.19 28.40
CA MET A 386 -35.11 11.51 27.03
C MET A 386 -35.34 10.33 26.07
N MET A 387 -34.98 9.10 26.47
CA MET A 387 -35.23 7.91 25.64
C MET A 387 -36.73 7.61 25.54
N SER A 388 -37.49 7.78 26.64
CA SER A 388 -38.95 7.61 26.69
C SER A 388 -39.63 8.58 25.74
N LEU A 389 -39.28 9.88 25.80
CA LEU A 389 -39.83 10.90 24.90
C LEU A 389 -39.54 10.58 23.44
N MET A 390 -38.29 10.19 23.10
CA MET A 390 -37.92 9.83 21.73
C MET A 390 -38.73 8.61 21.24
N ALA A 391 -38.91 7.60 22.10
CA ALA A 391 -39.72 6.42 21.77
C ALA A 391 -41.21 6.78 21.57
N GLN A 392 -41.80 7.63 22.41
CA GLN A 392 -43.18 8.09 22.28
C GLN A 392 -43.40 8.88 20.99
N ARG A 393 -42.42 9.65 20.56
CA ARG A 393 -42.47 10.43 19.30
C ARG A 393 -42.04 9.61 18.07
N GLY A 394 -41.72 8.33 18.23
CA GLY A 394 -41.30 7.44 17.14
C GLY A 394 -39.99 7.87 16.48
N VAL A 395 -39.09 8.50 17.22
CA VAL A 395 -37.80 8.97 16.73
C VAL A 395 -36.68 8.11 17.29
N ASN A 396 -35.93 7.48 16.40
CA ASN A 396 -34.77 6.68 16.81
C ASN A 396 -33.50 7.56 16.80
N PRO A 397 -32.80 7.72 17.93
CA PRO A 397 -31.56 8.53 17.98
C PRO A 397 -30.45 8.00 17.07
N MET A 398 -30.46 6.68 16.77
CA MET A 398 -29.48 6.06 15.87
C MET A 398 -29.70 6.40 14.38
N SER A 399 -30.87 6.89 13.99
CA SER A 399 -31.18 7.16 12.60
C SER A 399 -30.32 8.29 11.98
N GLY A 400 -29.81 9.22 12.79
CA GLY A 400 -28.93 10.29 12.33
C GLY A 400 -27.53 9.80 11.92
N CYS A 401 -27.04 8.69 12.51
CA CYS A 401 -25.74 8.11 12.16
C CYS A 401 -25.83 7.03 11.06
N LEU A 402 -27.03 6.64 10.63
CA LEU A 402 -27.26 5.59 9.64
C LEU A 402 -26.49 5.77 8.32
N PRO A 403 -26.32 6.99 7.76
CA PRO A 403 -25.52 7.20 6.56
C PRO A 403 -24.02 6.94 6.74
N ILE A 404 -23.50 7.01 7.96
CA ILE A 404 -22.07 6.80 8.24
C ILE A 404 -21.72 5.32 8.14
N LEU A 405 -22.64 4.41 8.46
CA LEU A 405 -22.39 2.96 8.47
C LEU A 405 -21.91 2.42 7.12
N PRO A 406 -22.59 2.67 5.97
CA PRO A 406 -22.07 2.23 4.68
C PRO A 406 -20.91 3.11 4.19
N GLN A 407 -20.81 4.35 4.66
CA GLN A 407 -19.77 5.29 4.24
C GLN A 407 -18.37 4.86 4.70
N LEU A 408 -18.23 4.29 5.92
CA LEU A 408 -16.95 3.84 6.46
C LEU A 408 -16.32 2.71 5.63
N PRO A 409 -17.01 1.59 5.32
CA PRO A 409 -16.47 0.56 4.43
C PRO A 409 -16.11 1.08 3.04
N ILE A 410 -16.93 1.98 2.48
CA ILE A 410 -16.64 2.60 1.17
C ILE A 410 -15.37 3.46 1.26
N PHE A 411 -15.24 4.28 2.29
CA PHE A 411 -14.07 5.12 2.51
C PHE A 411 -12.79 4.29 2.63
N PHE A 412 -12.79 3.28 3.49
CA PHE A 412 -11.61 2.43 3.69
C PHE A 412 -11.33 1.54 2.46
N GLY A 413 -12.38 1.02 1.81
CA GLY A 413 -12.23 0.25 0.57
C GLY A 413 -11.65 1.10 -0.57
N LEU A 414 -12.15 2.33 -0.75
CA LEU A 414 -11.62 3.25 -1.75
C LEU A 414 -10.20 3.70 -1.41
N ASN A 415 -9.91 3.98 -0.13
CA ASN A 415 -8.56 4.28 0.30
C ASN A 415 -7.60 3.13 -0.04
N ALA A 416 -8.00 1.89 0.22
CA ALA A 416 -7.20 0.72 -0.15
C ALA A 416 -6.96 0.65 -1.67
N VAL A 417 -7.98 0.88 -2.49
CA VAL A 417 -7.85 0.94 -3.96
C VAL A 417 -6.87 2.04 -4.36
N LEU A 418 -7.05 3.28 -3.87
CA LEU A 418 -6.22 4.41 -4.25
C LEU A 418 -4.75 4.26 -3.84
N MET A 419 -4.47 3.55 -2.74
CA MET A 419 -3.11 3.33 -2.25
C MET A 419 -2.40 2.14 -2.89
N HIS A 420 -3.12 1.08 -3.25
CA HIS A 420 -2.53 -0.19 -3.68
C HIS A 420 -2.69 -0.47 -5.18
N THR A 421 -3.46 0.36 -5.91
CA THR A 421 -3.64 0.18 -7.35
C THR A 421 -2.48 0.79 -8.13
N PHE A 422 -1.77 -0.06 -8.85
CA PHE A 422 -0.63 0.35 -9.68
C PHE A 422 -1.01 1.40 -10.74
N GLU A 423 -2.18 1.24 -11.35
CA GLU A 423 -2.68 2.09 -12.44
C GLU A 423 -2.89 3.55 -12.03
N LEU A 424 -3.02 3.81 -10.74
CA LEU A 424 -3.16 5.16 -10.18
C LEU A 424 -1.81 5.85 -9.92
N ARG A 425 -0.71 5.08 -9.93
CA ARG A 425 0.64 5.62 -9.73
C ARG A 425 1.00 6.58 -10.86
N HIS A 426 1.37 7.80 -10.49
CA HIS A 426 1.66 8.90 -11.41
C HIS A 426 0.49 9.27 -12.35
N ALA A 427 -0.75 8.89 -11.99
CA ALA A 427 -1.94 9.26 -12.76
C ALA A 427 -2.30 10.75 -12.50
N PRO A 428 -2.30 11.60 -13.53
CA PRO A 428 -2.65 13.00 -13.39
C PRO A 428 -4.17 13.18 -13.26
N PHE A 429 -4.59 14.21 -12.53
CA PHE A 429 -5.98 14.63 -12.54
C PHE A 429 -6.15 15.97 -13.28
N ALA A 430 -5.81 17.08 -12.61
CA ALA A 430 -5.99 18.41 -13.16
C ALA A 430 -5.03 19.41 -12.48
N PHE A 431 -4.67 20.46 -13.17
CA PHE A 431 -3.82 21.56 -12.71
C PHE A 431 -2.48 21.06 -12.15
N TRP A 432 -2.26 21.23 -10.85
CA TRP A 432 -1.05 20.83 -10.14
C TRP A 432 -1.07 19.37 -9.64
N LEU A 433 -2.23 18.71 -9.63
CA LEU A 433 -2.36 17.31 -9.20
C LEU A 433 -1.93 16.38 -10.33
N LYS A 434 -0.63 16.11 -10.40
CA LYS A 434 -0.02 15.25 -11.43
C LYS A 434 0.14 13.79 -10.98
N ASP A 435 -0.10 13.51 -9.71
CA ASP A 435 -0.06 12.16 -9.14
C ASP A 435 -1.11 12.03 -8.04
N LEU A 436 -2.13 11.20 -8.30
CA LEU A 436 -3.22 10.95 -7.37
C LEU A 436 -2.82 10.04 -6.20
N THR A 437 -1.71 9.31 -6.30
CA THR A 437 -1.19 8.47 -5.22
C THR A 437 -0.24 9.24 -4.29
N ALA A 438 0.25 10.38 -4.73
CA ALA A 438 1.07 11.27 -3.93
C ALA A 438 0.21 12.29 -3.15
N ARG A 439 0.81 12.84 -2.09
CA ARG A 439 0.23 13.98 -1.38
C ARG A 439 0.17 15.23 -2.27
N ASP A 440 -0.79 16.12 -2.01
CA ASP A 440 -0.85 17.42 -2.70
C ASP A 440 0.41 18.25 -2.38
N PRO A 441 1.25 18.60 -3.37
CA PRO A 441 2.50 19.32 -3.13
C PRO A 441 2.29 20.73 -2.57
N PHE A 442 1.14 21.35 -2.84
CA PHE A 442 0.81 22.70 -2.38
C PHE A 442 -0.17 22.73 -1.20
N TYR A 443 -0.66 21.54 -0.76
CA TYR A 443 -1.65 21.40 0.31
C TYR A 443 -2.96 22.19 0.09
N ILE A 444 -3.25 22.59 -1.16
CA ILE A 444 -4.45 23.34 -1.52
C ILE A 444 -5.70 22.48 -1.31
N THR A 445 -5.67 21.22 -1.74
CA THR A 445 -6.82 20.33 -1.65
C THR A 445 -7.23 20.01 -0.20
N PRO A 446 -6.34 19.74 0.76
CA PRO A 446 -6.72 19.60 2.17
C PRO A 446 -7.32 20.86 2.78
N VAL A 447 -6.86 22.06 2.38
CA VAL A 447 -7.42 23.33 2.85
C VAL A 447 -8.84 23.53 2.32
N ILE A 448 -9.07 23.28 1.02
CA ILE A 448 -10.40 23.33 0.40
C ILE A 448 -11.33 22.33 1.10
N MET A 449 -10.86 21.11 1.35
CA MET A 449 -11.61 20.09 2.06
C MET A 449 -12.04 20.55 3.46
N ALA A 450 -11.11 21.12 4.25
CA ALA A 450 -11.39 21.65 5.58
C ALA A 450 -12.48 22.74 5.55
N ALA A 451 -12.38 23.68 4.60
CA ALA A 451 -13.37 24.73 4.43
C ALA A 451 -14.76 24.15 4.10
N LEU A 452 -14.84 23.23 3.16
CA LEU A 452 -16.10 22.57 2.77
C LEU A 452 -16.70 21.78 3.94
N MET A 453 -15.91 21.01 4.68
CA MET A 453 -16.36 20.28 5.85
C MET A 453 -16.87 21.20 6.96
N TYR A 454 -16.18 22.33 7.19
CA TYR A 454 -16.62 23.35 8.14
C TYR A 454 -17.98 23.97 7.74
N PHE A 455 -18.17 24.29 6.45
CA PHE A 455 -19.45 24.77 5.94
C PHE A 455 -20.55 23.70 6.08
N GLN A 456 -20.25 22.45 5.75
CA GLN A 456 -21.19 21.34 5.92
C GLN A 456 -21.62 21.18 7.38
N GLN A 457 -20.68 21.28 8.32
CA GLN A 457 -20.96 21.16 9.74
C GLN A 457 -21.86 22.30 10.25
N LYS A 458 -21.65 23.54 9.78
CA LYS A 458 -22.53 24.65 10.12
C LYS A 458 -23.98 24.48 9.65
N LEU A 459 -24.18 23.77 8.53
CA LEU A 459 -25.50 23.49 8.00
C LEU A 459 -26.16 22.28 8.67
N THR A 460 -25.40 21.49 9.42
CA THR A 460 -25.91 20.32 10.13
C THR A 460 -26.05 20.64 11.61
N PRO A 461 -27.28 20.72 12.16
CA PRO A 461 -27.48 21.03 13.57
C PRO A 461 -26.82 19.99 14.47
N ALA A 462 -26.21 20.44 15.56
CA ALA A 462 -25.67 19.54 16.56
C ALA A 462 -26.81 18.79 17.27
N PRO A 463 -26.67 17.48 17.55
CA PRO A 463 -27.65 16.74 18.32
C PRO A 463 -27.85 17.34 19.72
N ALA A 464 -29.12 17.51 20.14
CA ALA A 464 -29.47 18.06 21.47
C ALA A 464 -28.92 17.25 22.65
N THR A 465 -28.57 15.98 22.40
CA THR A 465 -28.01 15.08 23.41
C THR A 465 -26.55 15.33 23.74
N MET A 466 -25.83 16.14 22.94
CA MET A 466 -24.41 16.41 23.15
C MET A 466 -24.17 17.47 24.23
N ASP A 467 -23.15 17.26 25.05
CA ASP A 467 -22.66 18.27 25.98
C ASP A 467 -21.94 19.42 25.24
N PRO A 468 -21.91 20.64 25.84
CA PRO A 468 -21.23 21.78 25.23
C PRO A 468 -19.75 21.53 24.90
N ALA A 469 -19.06 20.72 25.71
CA ALA A 469 -17.68 20.32 25.45
C ALA A 469 -17.56 19.42 24.20
N GLN A 470 -18.47 18.48 24.02
CA GLN A 470 -18.54 17.62 22.84
C GLN A 470 -18.86 18.43 21.57
N GLN A 471 -19.79 19.42 21.68
CA GLN A 471 -20.11 20.33 20.56
C GLN A 471 -18.88 21.12 20.11
N LYS A 472 -18.09 21.66 21.03
CA LYS A 472 -16.84 22.35 20.73
C LYS A 472 -15.83 21.41 20.07
N MET A 473 -15.65 20.22 20.59
CA MET A 473 -14.75 19.22 19.99
C MET A 473 -15.17 18.88 18.55
N MET A 474 -16.45 18.69 18.30
CA MET A 474 -16.99 18.46 16.95
C MET A 474 -16.68 19.61 15.99
N GLN A 475 -16.72 20.88 16.45
CA GLN A 475 -16.40 22.04 15.62
C GLN A 475 -14.95 22.05 15.12
N PHE A 476 -14.01 21.48 15.89
CA PHE A 476 -12.60 21.39 15.49
C PHE A 476 -12.28 20.14 14.67
N LEU A 477 -13.18 19.16 14.63
CA LEU A 477 -12.97 17.89 13.94
C LEU A 477 -12.57 18.06 12.46
N PRO A 478 -13.19 18.96 11.65
CA PRO A 478 -12.76 19.19 10.27
C PRO A 478 -11.31 19.66 10.15
N VAL A 479 -10.85 20.50 11.08
CA VAL A 479 -9.46 20.99 11.08
C VAL A 479 -8.50 19.86 11.43
N ILE A 480 -8.81 19.07 12.46
CA ILE A 480 -8.01 17.90 12.86
C ILE A 480 -7.94 16.91 11.68
N PHE A 481 -9.07 16.65 11.03
CA PHE A 481 -9.14 15.75 9.89
C PHE A 481 -8.34 16.27 8.69
N ALA A 482 -8.36 17.58 8.43
CA ALA A 482 -7.56 18.18 7.37
C ALA A 482 -6.05 18.06 7.63
N VAL A 483 -5.61 18.28 8.88
CA VAL A 483 -4.20 18.06 9.26
C VAL A 483 -3.79 16.61 9.04
N PHE A 484 -4.65 15.66 9.39
CA PHE A 484 -4.42 14.24 9.12
C PHE A 484 -4.31 13.95 7.62
N MET A 485 -5.15 14.58 6.79
CA MET A 485 -5.18 14.39 5.34
C MET A 485 -4.00 15.04 4.59
N LEU A 486 -3.18 15.88 5.24
CA LEU A 486 -1.96 16.44 4.62
C LEU A 486 -0.96 15.37 4.16
N THR A 487 -0.99 14.22 4.77
CA THR A 487 -0.06 13.11 4.48
C THR A 487 -0.65 12.04 3.56
N TYR A 488 -1.95 12.16 3.24
CA TYR A 488 -2.66 11.17 2.44
C TYR A 488 -2.58 11.47 0.94
N PRO A 489 -2.81 10.44 0.08
CA PRO A 489 -2.87 10.62 -1.36
C PRO A 489 -3.90 11.67 -1.78
N SER A 490 -3.53 12.52 -2.74
CA SER A 490 -4.40 13.57 -3.25
C SER A 490 -5.71 13.05 -3.86
N GLY A 491 -5.70 11.84 -4.43
CA GLY A 491 -6.90 11.17 -4.93
C GLY A 491 -7.96 10.92 -3.86
N LEU A 492 -7.54 10.57 -2.62
CA LEU A 492 -8.47 10.42 -1.50
C LEU A 492 -9.06 11.77 -1.08
N VAL A 493 -8.24 12.82 -1.07
CA VAL A 493 -8.71 14.17 -0.75
C VAL A 493 -9.71 14.66 -1.79
N VAL A 494 -9.46 14.41 -3.09
CA VAL A 494 -10.41 14.69 -4.19
C VAL A 494 -11.74 13.95 -3.98
N TYR A 495 -11.70 12.67 -3.58
CA TYR A 495 -12.91 11.93 -3.23
C TYR A 495 -13.69 12.61 -2.09
N ILE A 496 -13.01 12.99 -1.00
CA ILE A 496 -13.67 13.62 0.16
C ILE A 496 -14.26 14.97 -0.22
N ILE A 497 -13.55 15.81 -0.97
CA ILE A 497 -14.04 17.08 -1.49
C ILE A 497 -15.33 16.86 -2.31
N THR A 498 -15.28 15.94 -3.28
CA THR A 498 -16.42 15.63 -4.14
C THR A 498 -17.60 15.12 -3.31
N ASN A 499 -17.35 14.19 -2.39
CA ASN A 499 -18.37 13.65 -1.49
C ASN A 499 -19.01 14.74 -0.62
N THR A 500 -18.22 15.69 -0.13
CA THR A 500 -18.70 16.82 0.69
C THR A 500 -19.54 17.79 -0.13
N VAL A 501 -19.09 18.17 -1.33
CA VAL A 501 -19.83 19.05 -2.25
C VAL A 501 -21.18 18.42 -2.61
N LEU A 502 -21.16 17.14 -3.02
CA LEU A 502 -22.40 16.43 -3.35
C LEU A 502 -23.33 16.29 -2.13
N SER A 503 -22.77 16.11 -0.92
CA SER A 503 -23.56 16.08 0.31
C SER A 503 -24.24 17.41 0.58
N LEU A 504 -23.54 18.55 0.40
CA LEU A 504 -24.11 19.89 0.54
C LEU A 504 -25.25 20.13 -0.48
N MET A 505 -25.03 19.74 -1.73
CA MET A 505 -26.07 19.83 -2.78
C MET A 505 -27.29 18.98 -2.44
N GLN A 506 -27.06 17.72 -2.02
CA GLN A 506 -28.08 16.77 -1.62
C GLN A 506 -28.87 17.27 -0.40
N GLN A 507 -28.20 17.81 0.61
CA GLN A 507 -28.82 18.39 1.80
C GLN A 507 -29.70 19.58 1.43
N LYS A 508 -29.21 20.49 0.58
CA LYS A 508 -30.02 21.63 0.09
C LYS A 508 -31.25 21.19 -0.69
N TYR A 509 -31.11 20.16 -1.53
CA TYR A 509 -32.24 19.57 -2.26
C TYR A 509 -33.27 18.96 -1.30
N MET A 510 -32.82 18.15 -0.32
CA MET A 510 -33.71 17.51 0.66
C MET A 510 -34.42 18.55 1.57
N MET A 511 -33.75 19.63 1.96
CA MET A 511 -34.40 20.75 2.68
C MET A 511 -35.56 21.35 1.89
N ARG A 512 -35.38 21.54 0.57
CA ARG A 512 -36.47 22.05 -0.28
C ARG A 512 -37.60 21.00 -0.47
N LYS A 513 -37.23 19.74 -0.70
CA LYS A 513 -38.21 18.65 -0.92
C LYS A 513 -39.07 18.40 0.32
N HIS A 514 -38.49 18.52 1.51
CA HIS A 514 -39.15 18.26 2.78
C HIS A 514 -39.42 19.55 3.59
N ALA A 515 -39.64 20.70 2.91
CA ALA A 515 -39.92 21.97 3.57
C ALA A 515 -41.20 21.93 4.42
N SER A 516 -42.16 21.03 4.09
CA SER A 516 -43.37 20.83 4.92
C SER A 516 -43.08 20.17 6.27
N LEU A 517 -41.89 19.66 6.47
CA LEU A 517 -41.42 19.12 7.77
C LEU A 517 -40.80 20.24 8.65
N ASP A 518 -40.67 21.46 8.21
CA ASP A 518 -40.28 22.61 9.00
C ASP A 518 -41.52 23.22 9.65
#